data_80fc214568cef0017544e252510e4d2f
#
_entry.id   80fc214568cef0017544e252510e4d2f
#
_cell.length_a   1.000
_cell.length_b   1.000
_cell.length_c   1.000
_cell.angle_alpha   90.00
_cell.angle_beta   90.00
_cell.angle_gamma   90.00
#
_symmetry.space_group_name_H-M   'P 1'
#
loop_
_entity.id
_entity.type
_entity.pdbx_description
1 polymer ?
#
loop_
_entity_poly.entity_id
_entity_poly.type
_entity_poly.pdbx_seq_one_letter_code
_entity_poly.pdbx_strand_id
1 'polypeptide(L)'
;MKAKKLRELLYSDQVVRVMGAHNGLSAKLAEQAGFDAIWASGLEISASYAVPDANILTMTENLQAAIGMNESTSIPIICDCDSGYGSVNNVIRMVKEYERNGIAGICIEDKLFPKLNSFVKGSQKLASIDEFSNKIRAAKDVQRNPDFVVIARVEALIAGQGLEEALKRAYAYEAAGADAILIHSKENQPNEIKEFVKQFTGAVPIVIVPTTYPHITVDEMKPLGIDMVIYANHGLRSSIKAMQETFSQILLDGNTVGVEDHIVPMKTVFELQGMYDMRKQEDMYNSGASVTSTIK
;
A
#
# COMPACT_ATOMS: atom_id res chain seq x y z
N MET A 1 18.43 -4.15 0.99
CA MET A 1 17.60 -3.02 0.52
C MET A 1 16.14 -3.44 0.56
N LYS A 2 15.20 -2.50 0.76
CA LYS A 2 13.75 -2.81 0.97
C LYS A 2 13.11 -3.59 -0.17
N ALA A 3 13.45 -3.30 -1.44
CA ALA A 3 12.92 -4.05 -2.59
C ALA A 3 13.31 -5.54 -2.52
N LYS A 4 14.58 -5.87 -2.22
CA LYS A 4 15.02 -7.25 -2.04
C LYS A 4 14.25 -7.94 -0.91
N LYS A 5 14.06 -7.24 0.23
CA LYS A 5 13.27 -7.77 1.35
C LYS A 5 11.83 -8.07 0.95
N LEU A 6 11.20 -7.18 0.15
CA LEU A 6 9.84 -7.42 -0.35
C LEU A 6 9.77 -8.66 -1.24
N ARG A 7 10.74 -8.82 -2.16
CA ARG A 7 10.80 -9.99 -3.05
C ARG A 7 11.00 -11.28 -2.26
N GLU A 8 11.89 -11.28 -1.27
CA GLU A 8 12.10 -12.44 -0.39
C GLU A 8 10.83 -12.79 0.41
N LEU A 9 10.11 -11.80 0.91
CA LEU A 9 8.83 -11.99 1.61
C LEU A 9 7.77 -12.62 0.70
N LEU A 10 7.62 -12.14 -0.54
CA LEU A 10 6.62 -12.65 -1.50
C LEU A 10 6.78 -14.14 -1.80
N TYR A 11 8.00 -14.66 -1.76
CA TYR A 11 8.30 -16.07 -2.03
C TYR A 11 8.61 -16.87 -0.75
N SER A 12 8.24 -16.34 0.42
CA SER A 12 8.37 -17.03 1.70
C SER A 12 7.21 -18.01 1.94
N ASP A 13 7.40 -18.89 2.92
CA ASP A 13 6.34 -19.81 3.36
C ASP A 13 5.25 -19.16 4.21
N GLN A 14 5.36 -17.85 4.49
CA GLN A 14 4.39 -17.10 5.28
C GLN A 14 3.56 -16.17 4.41
N VAL A 15 2.35 -15.84 4.88
CA VAL A 15 1.55 -14.77 4.26
C VAL A 15 2.10 -13.42 4.68
N VAL A 16 2.48 -12.60 3.72
CA VAL A 16 2.97 -11.23 3.95
C VAL A 16 1.81 -10.35 4.39
N ARG A 17 1.90 -9.76 5.57
CA ARG A 17 0.86 -8.87 6.13
C ARG A 17 1.24 -7.42 5.87
N VAL A 18 0.44 -6.74 5.08
CA VAL A 18 0.70 -5.37 4.64
C VAL A 18 -0.37 -4.44 5.20
N MET A 19 0.05 -3.34 5.83
CA MET A 19 -0.88 -2.35 6.41
C MET A 19 -0.93 -1.08 5.56
N GLY A 20 -2.16 -0.60 5.31
CA GLY A 20 -2.42 0.70 4.69
C GLY A 20 -1.90 1.86 5.54
N ALA A 21 -1.29 2.83 4.87
CA ALA A 21 -0.82 4.06 5.48
C ALA A 21 -0.92 5.24 4.48
N HIS A 22 -0.95 6.45 5.01
CA HIS A 22 -1.06 7.69 4.23
C HIS A 22 0.02 8.73 4.54
N ASN A 23 0.84 8.50 5.56
CA ASN A 23 1.97 9.37 5.93
C ASN A 23 3.00 8.61 6.77
N GLY A 24 4.14 9.26 7.08
CA GLY A 24 5.22 8.65 7.85
C GLY A 24 4.80 8.18 9.24
N LEU A 25 3.89 8.88 9.92
CA LEU A 25 3.43 8.49 11.25
C LEU A 25 2.62 7.19 11.20
N SER A 26 1.64 7.10 10.30
CA SER A 26 0.82 5.87 10.15
C SER A 26 1.66 4.68 9.71
N ALA A 27 2.67 4.89 8.84
CA ALA A 27 3.60 3.85 8.43
C ALA A 27 4.47 3.36 9.60
N LYS A 28 5.00 4.28 10.42
CA LYS A 28 5.80 3.94 11.60
C LYS A 28 5.00 3.15 12.64
N LEU A 29 3.75 3.53 12.88
CA LEU A 29 2.85 2.79 13.78
C LEU A 29 2.56 1.38 13.26
N ALA A 30 2.38 1.21 11.96
CA ALA A 30 2.19 -0.11 11.35
C ALA A 30 3.45 -0.99 11.49
N GLU A 31 4.66 -0.43 11.28
CA GLU A 31 5.91 -1.14 11.51
C GLU A 31 6.06 -1.56 12.98
N GLN A 32 5.78 -0.66 13.94
CA GLN A 32 5.82 -0.97 15.36
C GLN A 32 4.81 -2.05 15.79
N ALA A 33 3.68 -2.14 15.09
CA ALA A 33 2.69 -3.21 15.29
C ALA A 33 3.14 -4.57 14.74
N GLY A 34 4.24 -4.63 13.97
CA GLY A 34 4.82 -5.87 13.44
C GLY A 34 4.31 -6.27 12.06
N PHE A 35 3.81 -5.33 11.25
CA PHE A 35 3.51 -5.60 9.84
C PHE A 35 4.78 -5.74 9.01
N ASP A 36 4.72 -6.59 7.97
CA ASP A 36 5.88 -6.97 7.16
C ASP A 36 6.22 -5.93 6.10
N ALA A 37 5.22 -5.16 5.63
CA ALA A 37 5.35 -4.10 4.66
C ALA A 37 4.22 -3.05 4.82
N ILE A 38 4.40 -1.90 4.17
CA ILE A 38 3.43 -0.80 4.12
C ILE A 38 2.80 -0.74 2.72
N TRP A 39 1.49 -0.56 2.69
CA TRP A 39 0.72 -0.15 1.53
C TRP A 39 0.53 1.37 1.57
N ALA A 40 1.26 2.12 0.74
CA ALA A 40 0.99 3.53 0.52
C ALA A 40 -0.32 3.65 -0.25
N SER A 41 -1.42 3.77 0.50
CA SER A 41 -2.79 3.62 0.02
C SER A 41 -3.27 4.87 -0.72
N GLY A 42 -3.58 4.77 -2.01
CA GLY A 42 -4.15 5.87 -2.78
C GLY A 42 -5.44 6.43 -2.16
N LEU A 43 -6.33 5.55 -1.67
CA LEU A 43 -7.53 5.96 -0.92
C LEU A 43 -7.18 6.74 0.35
N GLU A 44 -6.27 6.23 1.19
CA GLU A 44 -5.93 6.89 2.45
C GLU A 44 -5.20 8.22 2.21
N ILE A 45 -4.30 8.26 1.22
CA ILE A 45 -3.60 9.50 0.84
C ILE A 45 -4.62 10.53 0.35
N SER A 46 -5.52 10.18 -0.58
CA SER A 46 -6.56 11.08 -1.06
C SER A 46 -7.45 11.60 0.08
N ALA A 47 -7.87 10.72 0.99
CA ALA A 47 -8.69 11.10 2.14
C ALA A 47 -7.94 12.05 3.11
N SER A 48 -6.63 11.93 3.25
CA SER A 48 -5.83 12.85 4.08
C SER A 48 -5.81 14.29 3.55
N TYR A 49 -6.04 14.47 2.24
CA TYR A 49 -6.26 15.77 1.59
C TYR A 49 -7.75 16.16 1.51
N ALA A 50 -8.65 15.31 2.06
CA ALA A 50 -10.10 15.47 1.96
C ALA A 50 -10.62 15.58 0.51
N VAL A 51 -9.99 14.86 -0.43
CA VAL A 51 -10.39 14.77 -1.84
C VAL A 51 -10.80 13.34 -2.21
N PRO A 52 -11.70 13.16 -3.20
CA PRO A 52 -12.09 11.83 -3.67
C PRO A 52 -10.93 11.03 -4.25
N ASP A 53 -10.93 9.71 -4.02
CA ASP A 53 -10.02 8.74 -4.62
C ASP A 53 -10.46 8.43 -6.08
N ALA A 54 -10.11 9.31 -7.00
CA ALA A 54 -10.53 9.29 -8.40
C ALA A 54 -9.47 9.94 -9.34
N ASN A 55 -8.18 9.64 -9.12
CA ASN A 55 -7.06 10.24 -9.82
C ASN A 55 -7.00 11.79 -9.72
N ILE A 56 -7.51 12.37 -8.63
CA ILE A 56 -7.45 13.82 -8.40
C ILE A 56 -6.03 14.21 -7.97
N LEU A 57 -5.43 13.44 -7.07
CA LEU A 57 -4.03 13.64 -6.72
C LEU A 57 -3.11 13.18 -7.84
N THR A 58 -2.07 13.95 -8.06
CA THR A 58 -1.03 13.67 -9.05
C THR A 58 -0.08 12.57 -8.59
N MET A 59 0.66 11.98 -9.54
CA MET A 59 1.77 11.06 -9.24
C MET A 59 2.76 11.66 -8.22
N THR A 60 3.04 12.97 -8.33
CA THR A 60 4.02 13.65 -7.46
C THR A 60 3.52 13.72 -6.00
N GLU A 61 2.24 14.02 -5.78
CA GLU A 61 1.67 14.08 -4.44
C GLU A 61 1.66 12.70 -3.79
N ASN A 62 1.26 11.66 -4.53
CA ASN A 62 1.32 10.28 -4.05
C ASN A 62 2.75 9.83 -3.74
N LEU A 63 3.71 10.12 -4.61
CA LEU A 63 5.13 9.81 -4.40
C LEU A 63 5.68 10.54 -3.17
N GLN A 64 5.33 11.81 -2.96
CA GLN A 64 5.79 12.58 -1.81
C GLN A 64 5.32 11.95 -0.48
N ALA A 65 4.06 11.50 -0.42
CA ALA A 65 3.57 10.76 0.75
C ALA A 65 4.33 9.44 0.96
N ALA A 66 4.58 8.69 -0.12
CA ALA A 66 5.32 7.43 -0.08
C ALA A 66 6.78 7.62 0.34
N ILE A 67 7.46 8.71 -0.06
CA ILE A 67 8.80 9.07 0.39
C ILE A 67 8.82 9.25 1.90
N GLY A 68 7.89 10.03 2.47
CA GLY A 68 7.78 10.21 3.92
C GLY A 68 7.57 8.91 4.69
N MET A 69 6.78 7.97 4.14
CA MET A 69 6.63 6.63 4.72
C MET A 69 7.93 5.83 4.62
N ASN A 70 8.62 5.90 3.48
CA ASN A 70 9.86 5.17 3.24
C ASN A 70 11.01 5.64 4.14
N GLU A 71 11.11 6.93 4.42
CA GLU A 71 12.11 7.51 5.30
C GLU A 71 11.86 7.21 6.78
N SER A 72 10.58 7.06 7.17
CA SER A 72 10.19 6.84 8.57
C SER A 72 10.19 5.38 9.02
N THR A 73 10.40 4.42 8.11
CA THR A 73 10.34 2.97 8.40
C THR A 73 11.54 2.22 7.83
N SER A 74 11.78 1.00 8.31
CA SER A 74 12.80 0.06 7.77
C SER A 74 12.19 -1.04 6.89
N ILE A 75 10.87 -1.23 6.95
CA ILE A 75 10.14 -2.23 6.15
C ILE A 75 9.81 -1.72 4.74
N PRO A 76 9.54 -2.63 3.78
CA PRO A 76 9.24 -2.26 2.40
C PRO A 76 7.97 -1.42 2.25
N ILE A 77 7.98 -0.47 1.29
CA ILE A 77 6.81 0.28 0.87
C ILE A 77 6.36 -0.21 -0.51
N ILE A 78 5.08 -0.57 -0.63
CA ILE A 78 4.39 -0.86 -1.88
C ILE A 78 3.41 0.28 -2.13
N CYS A 79 3.47 0.91 -3.31
CA CYS A 79 2.61 2.03 -3.61
C CYS A 79 1.42 1.63 -4.49
N ASP A 80 0.23 2.03 -4.07
CA ASP A 80 -0.96 2.08 -4.91
C ASP A 80 -0.77 3.19 -5.95
N CYS A 81 -0.66 2.81 -7.20
CA CYS A 81 -0.38 3.73 -8.31
C CYS A 81 -1.56 3.82 -9.28
N ASP A 82 -2.77 3.50 -8.79
CA ASP A 82 -3.98 3.57 -9.60
C ASP A 82 -3.81 2.80 -10.94
N SER A 83 -4.20 3.41 -12.06
CA SER A 83 -4.01 2.83 -13.41
C SER A 83 -2.67 3.22 -14.07
N GLY A 84 -1.68 3.71 -13.27
CA GLY A 84 -0.35 4.13 -13.73
C GLY A 84 -0.29 5.61 -14.15
N TYR A 85 -1.20 6.44 -13.63
CA TYR A 85 -1.28 7.89 -13.84
C TYR A 85 -1.39 8.34 -15.32
N GLY A 86 -1.86 7.47 -16.20
CA GLY A 86 -2.09 7.79 -17.60
C GLY A 86 -1.63 6.71 -18.59
N SER A 87 -0.87 7.10 -19.61
CA SER A 87 -0.39 6.21 -20.67
C SER A 87 0.86 5.41 -20.26
N VAL A 88 1.34 4.55 -21.16
CA VAL A 88 2.63 3.82 -21.02
C VAL A 88 3.79 4.76 -20.65
N ASN A 89 3.86 5.95 -21.23
CA ASN A 89 4.93 6.91 -20.92
C ASN A 89 4.86 7.45 -19.48
N ASN A 90 3.65 7.55 -18.92
CA ASN A 90 3.47 7.90 -17.51
C ASN A 90 3.96 6.78 -16.61
N VAL A 91 3.66 5.52 -16.93
CA VAL A 91 4.15 4.34 -16.21
C VAL A 91 5.68 4.27 -16.24
N ILE A 92 6.31 4.48 -17.39
CA ILE A 92 7.77 4.54 -17.54
C ILE A 92 8.38 5.58 -16.60
N ARG A 93 7.82 6.79 -16.56
CA ARG A 93 8.28 7.84 -15.66
C ARG A 93 8.05 7.48 -14.21
N MET A 94 6.88 6.98 -13.89
CA MET A 94 6.49 6.56 -12.54
C MET A 94 7.48 5.55 -11.96
N VAL A 95 7.75 4.44 -12.65
CA VAL A 95 8.69 3.42 -12.19
C VAL A 95 10.06 4.00 -11.88
N LYS A 96 10.61 4.85 -12.79
CA LYS A 96 11.90 5.49 -12.59
C LYS A 96 11.94 6.38 -11.35
N GLU A 97 10.87 7.14 -11.09
CA GLU A 97 10.81 8.04 -9.93
C GLU A 97 10.61 7.27 -8.63
N TYR A 98 9.73 6.26 -8.60
CA TYR A 98 9.48 5.46 -7.41
C TYR A 98 10.72 4.64 -7.01
N GLU A 99 11.36 3.99 -7.97
CA GLU A 99 12.59 3.23 -7.75
C GLU A 99 13.74 4.12 -7.25
N ARG A 100 13.92 5.33 -7.85
CA ARG A 100 14.95 6.31 -7.43
C ARG A 100 14.78 6.72 -5.97
N ASN A 101 13.55 6.78 -5.48
CA ASN A 101 13.23 7.16 -4.11
C ASN A 101 13.17 5.95 -3.14
N GLY A 102 13.67 4.80 -3.56
CA GLY A 102 13.83 3.62 -2.69
C GLY A 102 12.53 2.88 -2.38
N ILE A 103 11.45 3.15 -3.11
CA ILE A 103 10.20 2.40 -3.01
C ILE A 103 10.46 0.97 -3.45
N ALA A 104 9.88 0.00 -2.74
CA ALA A 104 10.14 -1.42 -2.95
C ALA A 104 9.30 -2.03 -4.09
N GLY A 105 8.12 -1.51 -4.33
CA GLY A 105 7.24 -1.97 -5.39
C GLY A 105 6.05 -1.05 -5.62
N ILE A 106 5.39 -1.28 -6.73
CA ILE A 106 4.16 -0.59 -7.13
C ILE A 106 3.05 -1.60 -7.42
N CYS A 107 1.83 -1.14 -7.29
CA CYS A 107 0.66 -1.82 -7.80
C CYS A 107 -0.07 -0.91 -8.78
N ILE A 108 -0.38 -1.43 -9.97
CA ILE A 108 -1.22 -0.77 -10.96
C ILE A 108 -2.45 -1.61 -11.26
N GLU A 109 -3.60 -0.97 -11.48
CA GLU A 109 -4.87 -1.67 -11.78
C GLU A 109 -5.30 -1.49 -13.24
N ASP A 110 -6.02 -2.47 -13.76
CA ASP A 110 -6.47 -2.52 -15.16
C ASP A 110 -7.73 -1.69 -15.46
N LYS A 111 -8.05 -0.70 -14.63
CA LYS A 111 -9.09 0.30 -14.94
C LYS A 111 -8.61 1.33 -15.94
N LEU A 112 -9.56 1.88 -16.69
CA LEU A 112 -9.31 3.04 -17.53
C LEU A 112 -9.00 4.28 -16.69
N PHE A 113 -8.08 5.12 -17.15
CA PHE A 113 -7.82 6.44 -16.57
C PHE A 113 -8.86 7.47 -17.08
N PRO A 114 -9.42 8.36 -16.24
CA PRO A 114 -9.29 8.35 -14.78
C PRO A 114 -10.12 7.24 -14.14
N LYS A 115 -9.58 6.60 -13.08
CA LYS A 115 -10.28 5.55 -12.36
C LYS A 115 -11.43 6.09 -11.51
N LEU A 116 -12.37 5.20 -11.20
CA LEU A 116 -13.35 5.41 -10.13
C LEU A 116 -13.08 4.39 -9.02
N ASN A 117 -13.16 4.82 -7.75
CA ASN A 117 -12.98 3.91 -6.61
C ASN A 117 -13.93 2.71 -6.73
N SER A 118 -13.43 1.50 -6.43
CA SER A 118 -14.13 0.22 -6.65
C SER A 118 -15.43 0.08 -5.86
N PHE A 119 -15.60 0.80 -4.75
CA PHE A 119 -16.79 0.77 -3.89
C PHE A 119 -17.85 1.82 -4.28
N VAL A 120 -17.52 2.76 -5.16
CA VAL A 120 -18.49 3.75 -5.64
C VAL A 120 -19.35 3.14 -6.73
N LYS A 121 -20.69 3.36 -6.65
CA LYS A 121 -21.62 2.93 -7.68
C LYS A 121 -21.32 3.67 -8.99
N GLY A 122 -21.26 2.95 -10.08
CA GLY A 122 -20.98 3.48 -11.41
C GLY A 122 -20.34 2.45 -12.33
N SER A 123 -20.06 2.86 -13.56
CA SER A 123 -19.42 1.98 -14.55
C SER A 123 -17.93 1.84 -14.24
N GLN A 124 -17.52 0.64 -13.85
CA GLN A 124 -16.11 0.26 -13.69
C GLN A 124 -15.58 -0.20 -15.06
N LYS A 125 -15.03 0.73 -15.84
CA LYS A 125 -14.48 0.43 -17.16
C LYS A 125 -13.05 -0.05 -17.05
N LEU A 126 -12.75 -1.17 -17.73
CA LEU A 126 -11.42 -1.74 -17.79
C LEU A 126 -10.72 -1.39 -19.10
N ALA A 127 -9.41 -1.25 -19.04
CA ALA A 127 -8.54 -1.22 -20.20
C ALA A 127 -8.57 -2.57 -20.91
N SER A 128 -8.21 -2.60 -22.19
CA SER A 128 -8.00 -3.87 -22.87
C SER A 128 -6.83 -4.63 -22.22
N ILE A 129 -6.85 -5.95 -22.33
CA ILE A 129 -5.75 -6.80 -21.84
C ILE A 129 -4.42 -6.36 -22.44
N ASP A 130 -4.39 -6.07 -23.74
CA ASP A 130 -3.16 -5.65 -24.43
C ASP A 130 -2.64 -4.30 -23.93
N GLU A 131 -3.53 -3.32 -23.74
CA GLU A 131 -3.15 -2.00 -23.21
C GLU A 131 -2.50 -2.13 -21.84
N PHE A 132 -3.13 -2.86 -20.93
CA PHE A 132 -2.62 -3.01 -19.58
C PHE A 132 -1.36 -3.89 -19.52
N SER A 133 -1.31 -4.98 -20.30
CA SER A 133 -0.10 -5.80 -20.46
C SER A 133 1.09 -4.98 -20.98
N ASN A 134 0.86 -4.04 -21.90
CA ASN A 134 1.90 -3.14 -22.39
C ASN A 134 2.41 -2.18 -21.29
N LYS A 135 1.54 -1.73 -20.38
CA LYS A 135 1.95 -0.94 -19.20
C LYS A 135 2.85 -1.78 -18.28
N ILE A 136 2.51 -3.05 -18.05
CA ILE A 136 3.33 -3.97 -17.22
C ILE A 136 4.69 -4.20 -17.89
N ARG A 137 4.74 -4.57 -19.18
CA ARG A 137 6.00 -4.75 -19.93
C ARG A 137 6.87 -3.51 -19.83
N ALA A 138 6.30 -2.33 -20.08
CA ALA A 138 7.04 -1.07 -20.00
C ALA A 138 7.58 -0.80 -18.59
N ALA A 139 6.82 -1.14 -17.54
CA ALA A 139 7.29 -1.04 -16.15
C ALA A 139 8.49 -1.95 -15.90
N LYS A 140 8.42 -3.19 -16.38
CA LYS A 140 9.51 -4.18 -16.23
C LYS A 140 10.76 -3.84 -17.05
N ASP A 141 10.58 -3.35 -18.27
CA ASP A 141 11.69 -2.99 -19.17
C ASP A 141 12.51 -1.81 -18.65
N VAL A 142 11.90 -0.87 -17.93
CA VAL A 142 12.58 0.34 -17.47
C VAL A 142 13.10 0.27 -16.05
N GLN A 143 12.71 -0.74 -15.26
CA GLN A 143 13.24 -0.91 -13.91
C GLN A 143 14.75 -1.20 -13.97
N ARG A 144 15.50 -0.63 -13.01
CA ARG A 144 16.95 -0.82 -12.89
C ARG A 144 17.32 -1.81 -11.78
N ASN A 145 16.50 -1.85 -10.74
CA ASN A 145 16.65 -2.79 -9.64
C ASN A 145 15.84 -4.05 -9.96
N PRO A 146 16.49 -5.22 -10.16
CA PRO A 146 15.77 -6.46 -10.46
C PRO A 146 14.84 -6.93 -9.34
N ASP A 147 15.04 -6.41 -8.12
CA ASP A 147 14.21 -6.74 -6.96
C ASP A 147 12.96 -5.84 -6.86
N PHE A 148 12.86 -4.77 -7.66
CA PHE A 148 11.67 -3.91 -7.65
C PHE A 148 10.44 -4.70 -8.11
N VAL A 149 9.35 -4.60 -7.34
CA VAL A 149 8.15 -5.42 -7.54
C VAL A 149 7.07 -4.66 -8.29
N VAL A 150 6.50 -5.28 -9.32
CA VAL A 150 5.34 -4.76 -10.07
C VAL A 150 4.16 -5.70 -9.84
N ILE A 151 3.16 -5.24 -9.08
CA ILE A 151 1.92 -5.97 -8.81
C ILE A 151 0.87 -5.53 -9.83
N ALA A 152 0.29 -6.49 -10.56
CA ALA A 152 -0.83 -6.24 -11.45
C ALA A 152 -2.15 -6.52 -10.73
N ARG A 153 -3.00 -5.49 -10.59
CA ARG A 153 -4.30 -5.61 -9.96
C ARG A 153 -5.39 -5.84 -11.01
N VAL A 154 -6.09 -6.96 -10.83
CA VAL A 154 -7.19 -7.41 -11.69
C VAL A 154 -8.52 -6.95 -11.12
N GLU A 155 -9.22 -6.07 -11.81
CA GLU A 155 -10.50 -5.49 -11.42
C GLU A 155 -11.71 -6.13 -12.14
N ALA A 156 -11.52 -7.25 -12.81
CA ALA A 156 -12.59 -7.90 -13.58
C ALA A 156 -13.80 -8.31 -12.73
N LEU A 157 -13.59 -8.82 -11.49
CA LEU A 157 -14.67 -9.14 -10.56
C LEU A 157 -15.40 -7.88 -10.08
N ILE A 158 -14.68 -6.81 -9.81
CA ILE A 158 -15.25 -5.48 -9.45
C ILE A 158 -16.12 -4.93 -10.58
N ALA A 159 -15.66 -5.11 -11.83
CA ALA A 159 -16.39 -4.69 -13.03
C ALA A 159 -17.56 -5.61 -13.40
N GLY A 160 -17.76 -6.72 -12.68
CA GLY A 160 -18.82 -7.69 -12.95
C GLY A 160 -18.60 -8.54 -14.22
N GLN A 161 -17.34 -8.69 -14.67
CA GLN A 161 -16.98 -9.47 -15.85
C GLN A 161 -16.76 -10.96 -15.54
N GLY A 162 -16.79 -11.34 -14.25
CA GLY A 162 -16.75 -12.72 -13.79
C GLY A 162 -15.37 -13.35 -13.75
N LEU A 163 -15.35 -14.59 -13.29
CA LEU A 163 -14.13 -15.33 -12.97
C LEU A 163 -13.28 -15.66 -14.22
N GLU A 164 -13.91 -16.04 -15.31
CA GLU A 164 -13.20 -16.40 -16.55
C GLU A 164 -12.37 -15.23 -17.09
N GLU A 165 -12.96 -14.01 -17.12
CA GLU A 165 -12.24 -12.81 -17.54
C GLU A 165 -11.14 -12.45 -16.52
N ALA A 166 -11.38 -12.63 -15.22
CA ALA A 166 -10.38 -12.39 -14.20
C ALA A 166 -9.15 -13.30 -14.38
N LEU A 167 -9.35 -14.60 -14.62
CA LEU A 167 -8.29 -15.56 -14.90
C LEU A 167 -7.53 -15.23 -16.19
N LYS A 168 -8.26 -14.94 -17.29
CA LYS A 168 -7.67 -14.55 -18.56
C LYS A 168 -6.75 -13.33 -18.42
N ARG A 169 -7.17 -12.31 -17.68
CA ARG A 169 -6.37 -11.11 -17.38
C ARG A 169 -5.15 -11.45 -16.53
N ALA A 170 -5.33 -12.22 -15.46
CA ALA A 170 -4.23 -12.61 -14.58
C ALA A 170 -3.12 -13.34 -15.34
N TYR A 171 -3.45 -14.33 -16.19
CA TYR A 171 -2.45 -15.01 -17.03
C TYR A 171 -1.76 -14.07 -18.02
N ALA A 172 -2.50 -13.16 -18.64
CA ALA A 172 -1.92 -12.20 -19.57
C ALA A 172 -0.95 -11.23 -18.86
N TYR A 173 -1.26 -10.82 -17.63
CA TYR A 173 -0.44 -9.91 -16.85
C TYR A 173 0.80 -10.60 -16.27
N GLU A 174 0.68 -11.86 -15.85
CA GLU A 174 1.83 -12.71 -15.52
C GLU A 174 2.76 -12.86 -16.74
N ALA A 175 2.22 -13.21 -17.90
CA ALA A 175 2.99 -13.31 -19.15
C ALA A 175 3.61 -11.98 -19.60
N ALA A 176 3.05 -10.84 -19.18
CA ALA A 176 3.64 -9.52 -19.39
C ALA A 176 4.76 -9.19 -18.41
N GLY A 177 4.99 -10.02 -17.38
CA GLY A 177 6.09 -9.89 -16.41
C GLY A 177 5.69 -9.31 -15.06
N ALA A 178 4.41 -9.28 -14.70
CA ALA A 178 3.99 -8.94 -13.35
C ALA A 178 4.65 -9.86 -12.33
N ASP A 179 5.13 -9.31 -11.21
CA ASP A 179 5.78 -10.08 -10.13
C ASP A 179 4.77 -10.69 -9.16
N ALA A 180 3.53 -10.19 -9.14
CA ALA A 180 2.41 -10.72 -8.38
C ALA A 180 1.08 -10.29 -8.99
N ILE A 181 0.01 -11.04 -8.73
CA ILE A 181 -1.35 -10.72 -9.14
C ILE A 181 -2.16 -10.34 -7.90
N LEU A 182 -2.73 -9.13 -7.88
CA LEU A 182 -3.73 -8.73 -6.91
C LEU A 182 -5.11 -8.96 -7.50
N ILE A 183 -5.86 -9.93 -6.96
CA ILE A 183 -7.25 -10.16 -7.30
C ILE A 183 -8.17 -9.41 -6.34
N HIS A 184 -9.04 -8.57 -6.87
CA HIS A 184 -9.92 -7.72 -6.07
C HIS A 184 -11.38 -8.12 -6.22
N SER A 185 -12.09 -8.27 -5.11
CA SER A 185 -13.53 -8.53 -5.05
C SER A 185 -14.20 -7.56 -4.08
N LYS A 186 -15.48 -7.23 -4.32
CA LYS A 186 -16.35 -6.46 -3.44
C LYS A 186 -17.43 -7.30 -2.77
N GLU A 187 -17.43 -8.60 -3.00
CA GLU A 187 -18.34 -9.52 -2.32
C GLU A 187 -18.06 -9.54 -0.82
N ASN A 188 -19.10 -9.81 -0.02
CA ASN A 188 -18.99 -9.86 1.45
C ASN A 188 -18.51 -11.21 1.98
N GLN A 189 -18.26 -12.16 1.08
CA GLN A 189 -17.70 -13.48 1.35
C GLN A 189 -16.51 -13.73 0.42
N PRO A 190 -15.49 -14.49 0.83
CA PRO A 190 -14.29 -14.73 0.03
C PRO A 190 -14.48 -15.75 -1.10
N ASN A 191 -15.71 -16.07 -1.51
CA ASN A 191 -15.98 -17.15 -2.44
C ASN A 191 -15.36 -16.92 -3.82
N GLU A 192 -15.48 -15.70 -4.38
CA GLU A 192 -14.85 -15.35 -5.66
C GLU A 192 -13.33 -15.47 -5.59
N ILE A 193 -12.73 -15.03 -4.46
CA ILE A 193 -11.28 -15.13 -4.24
C ILE A 193 -10.86 -16.60 -4.15
N LYS A 194 -11.57 -17.41 -3.35
CA LYS A 194 -11.28 -18.85 -3.21
C LYS A 194 -11.37 -19.58 -4.55
N GLU A 195 -12.39 -19.28 -5.35
CA GLU A 195 -12.56 -19.91 -6.65
C GLU A 195 -11.51 -19.45 -7.66
N PHE A 196 -11.13 -18.17 -7.64
CA PHE A 196 -10.04 -17.65 -8.45
C PHE A 196 -8.72 -18.35 -8.11
N VAL A 197 -8.33 -18.38 -6.83
CA VAL A 197 -7.05 -18.99 -6.41
C VAL A 197 -7.00 -20.49 -6.73
N LYS A 198 -8.12 -21.20 -6.59
CA LYS A 198 -8.21 -22.63 -6.94
C LYS A 198 -7.96 -22.89 -8.43
N GLN A 199 -8.34 -21.96 -9.31
CA GLN A 199 -8.24 -22.13 -10.77
C GLN A 199 -7.01 -21.46 -11.37
N PHE A 200 -6.43 -20.47 -10.69
CA PHE A 200 -5.22 -19.79 -11.16
C PHE A 200 -4.00 -20.68 -10.86
N THR A 201 -3.38 -21.20 -11.90
CA THR A 201 -2.18 -22.09 -11.83
C THR A 201 -0.91 -21.38 -12.26
N GLY A 202 -0.92 -20.04 -12.32
CA GLY A 202 0.29 -19.24 -12.58
C GLY A 202 1.34 -19.38 -11.49
N ALA A 203 2.56 -18.95 -11.78
CA ALA A 203 3.71 -19.12 -10.90
C ALA A 203 3.93 -17.91 -9.96
N VAL A 204 3.24 -16.80 -10.20
CA VAL A 204 3.43 -15.57 -9.43
C VAL A 204 2.54 -15.53 -8.17
N PRO A 205 3.02 -14.93 -7.08
CA PRO A 205 2.29 -14.78 -5.83
C PRO A 205 0.92 -14.10 -5.99
N ILE A 206 -0.05 -14.53 -5.18
CA ILE A 206 -1.40 -13.97 -5.12
C ILE A 206 -1.55 -13.02 -3.94
N VAL A 207 -2.06 -11.82 -4.24
CA VAL A 207 -2.32 -10.73 -3.29
C VAL A 207 -3.82 -10.50 -3.19
N ILE A 208 -4.32 -10.30 -1.95
CA ILE A 208 -5.73 -9.97 -1.71
C ILE A 208 -5.91 -8.73 -0.83
N VAL A 209 -7.11 -8.12 -0.91
CA VAL A 209 -7.53 -6.97 -0.09
C VAL A 209 -8.90 -7.28 0.54
N PRO A 210 -8.97 -7.87 1.74
CA PRO A 210 -10.21 -8.40 2.32
C PRO A 210 -11.09 -7.32 3.00
N THR A 211 -11.22 -6.14 2.41
CA THR A 211 -11.98 -5.02 2.99
C THR A 211 -13.46 -5.37 3.22
N THR A 212 -14.07 -6.13 2.32
CA THR A 212 -15.49 -6.50 2.36
C THR A 212 -15.76 -7.89 2.92
N TYR A 213 -14.74 -8.75 3.00
CA TYR A 213 -14.80 -10.11 3.57
C TYR A 213 -13.79 -10.30 4.71
N PRO A 214 -13.96 -9.57 5.84
CA PRO A 214 -12.96 -9.45 6.91
C PRO A 214 -12.78 -10.72 7.75
N HIS A 215 -13.57 -11.76 7.51
CA HIS A 215 -13.57 -12.99 8.32
C HIS A 215 -12.46 -13.97 7.96
N ILE A 216 -11.81 -13.83 6.79
CA ILE A 216 -10.72 -14.72 6.39
C ILE A 216 -9.48 -14.45 7.24
N THR A 217 -8.97 -15.48 7.89
CA THR A 217 -7.77 -15.37 8.74
C THR A 217 -6.49 -15.65 7.96
N VAL A 218 -5.35 -15.19 8.48
CA VAL A 218 -4.03 -15.45 7.88
C VAL A 218 -3.75 -16.96 7.79
N ASP A 219 -4.16 -17.73 8.79
CA ASP A 219 -3.97 -19.19 8.82
C ASP A 219 -4.79 -19.92 7.74
N GLU A 220 -5.90 -19.32 7.30
CA GLU A 220 -6.70 -19.86 6.18
C GLU A 220 -6.12 -19.46 4.81
N MET A 221 -5.38 -18.35 4.72
CA MET A 221 -4.89 -17.79 3.45
C MET A 221 -3.79 -18.65 2.82
N LYS A 222 -2.79 -19.07 3.61
CA LYS A 222 -1.64 -19.81 3.04
C LYS A 222 -2.02 -21.15 2.44
N PRO A 223 -2.85 -22.01 3.11
CA PRO A 223 -3.34 -23.25 2.50
C PRO A 223 -4.18 -23.03 1.24
N LEU A 224 -4.79 -21.85 1.08
CA LEU A 224 -5.52 -21.48 -0.12
C LEU A 224 -4.59 -21.02 -1.27
N GLY A 225 -3.31 -20.79 -1.04
CA GLY A 225 -2.38 -20.26 -2.05
C GLY A 225 -2.37 -18.73 -2.14
N ILE A 226 -2.72 -18.04 -1.05
CA ILE A 226 -2.61 -16.58 -0.94
C ILE A 226 -1.28 -16.26 -0.25
N ASP A 227 -0.49 -15.40 -0.87
CA ASP A 227 0.87 -15.10 -0.40
C ASP A 227 0.98 -13.74 0.29
N MET A 228 0.07 -12.81 0.00
CA MET A 228 0.07 -11.47 0.61
C MET A 228 -1.36 -10.99 0.89
N VAL A 229 -1.55 -10.36 2.04
CA VAL A 229 -2.80 -9.69 2.41
C VAL A 229 -2.56 -8.22 2.71
N ILE A 230 -3.39 -7.33 2.13
CA ILE A 230 -3.34 -5.89 2.33
C ILE A 230 -4.55 -5.43 3.15
N TYR A 231 -4.30 -4.93 4.36
CA TYR A 231 -5.30 -4.26 5.20
C TYR A 231 -5.35 -2.77 4.86
N ALA A 232 -6.03 -2.44 3.78
CA ALA A 232 -5.83 -1.22 2.98
C ALA A 232 -6.31 0.10 3.61
N ASN A 233 -7.16 0.11 4.65
CA ASN A 233 -7.79 1.35 5.13
C ASN A 233 -8.14 1.38 6.63
N HIS A 234 -7.66 0.43 7.40
CA HIS A 234 -8.04 0.27 8.80
C HIS A 234 -7.44 1.38 9.69
N GLY A 235 -6.20 1.79 9.42
CA GLY A 235 -5.53 2.88 10.12
C GLY A 235 -6.26 4.21 9.97
N LEU A 236 -6.61 4.59 8.75
CA LEU A 236 -7.37 5.81 8.47
C LEU A 236 -8.75 5.79 9.13
N ARG A 237 -9.51 4.70 8.97
CA ARG A 237 -10.87 4.59 9.53
C ARG A 237 -10.86 4.66 11.05
N SER A 238 -9.87 4.06 11.72
CA SER A 238 -9.72 4.16 13.17
C SER A 238 -9.37 5.58 13.63
N SER A 239 -8.47 6.26 12.92
CA SER A 239 -8.09 7.64 13.23
C SER A 239 -9.26 8.62 13.06
N ILE A 240 -10.07 8.46 12.00
CA ILE A 240 -11.28 9.28 11.78
C ILE A 240 -12.24 9.12 12.98
N LYS A 241 -12.51 7.88 13.39
CA LYS A 241 -13.41 7.61 14.51
C LYS A 241 -12.89 8.23 15.81
N ALA A 242 -11.60 7.99 16.13
CA ALA A 242 -10.99 8.54 17.33
C ALA A 242 -11.02 10.08 17.36
N MET A 243 -10.71 10.75 16.24
CA MET A 243 -10.80 12.22 16.14
C MET A 243 -12.23 12.74 16.31
N GLN A 244 -13.22 12.08 15.69
CA GLN A 244 -14.62 12.48 15.84
C GLN A 244 -15.09 12.40 17.30
N GLU A 245 -14.75 11.31 18.00
CA GLU A 245 -15.10 11.10 19.41
C GLU A 245 -14.39 12.15 20.29
N THR A 246 -13.09 12.34 20.13
CA THR A 246 -12.30 13.31 20.90
C THR A 246 -12.79 14.75 20.68
N PHE A 247 -12.99 15.17 19.43
CA PHE A 247 -13.42 16.56 19.14
C PHE A 247 -14.82 16.85 19.68
N SER A 248 -15.74 15.89 19.57
CA SER A 248 -17.09 16.01 20.11
C SER A 248 -17.06 16.14 21.63
N GLN A 249 -16.24 15.36 22.33
CA GLN A 249 -16.13 15.41 23.78
C GLN A 249 -15.54 16.75 24.26
N ILE A 250 -14.48 17.25 23.63
CA ILE A 250 -13.88 18.55 23.96
C ILE A 250 -14.90 19.69 23.80
N LEU A 251 -15.67 19.67 22.71
CA LEU A 251 -16.72 20.68 22.48
C LEU A 251 -17.84 20.61 23.52
N LEU A 252 -18.22 19.41 23.95
CA LEU A 252 -19.26 19.21 24.95
C LEU A 252 -18.81 19.68 26.33
N ASP A 253 -17.59 19.34 26.74
CA ASP A 253 -17.05 19.60 28.09
C ASP A 253 -16.48 21.02 28.25
N GLY A 254 -16.11 21.66 27.12
CA GLY A 254 -15.42 22.95 27.13
C GLY A 254 -13.99 22.89 27.70
N ASN A 255 -13.43 21.69 27.87
CA ASN A 255 -12.08 21.43 28.36
C ASN A 255 -11.61 20.05 27.84
N THR A 256 -10.33 19.65 28.15
CA THR A 256 -9.72 18.40 27.65
C THR A 256 -9.66 17.28 28.67
N VAL A 257 -10.10 17.51 29.93
CA VAL A 257 -9.93 16.53 31.04
C VAL A 257 -10.55 15.17 30.67
N GLY A 258 -11.76 15.18 30.06
CA GLY A 258 -12.49 13.98 29.72
C GLY A 258 -11.86 13.13 28.59
N VAL A 259 -10.88 13.66 27.87
CA VAL A 259 -10.22 12.95 26.75
C VAL A 259 -8.78 12.54 27.03
N GLU A 260 -8.13 13.06 28.08
CA GLU A 260 -6.70 12.83 28.35
C GLU A 260 -6.35 11.35 28.55
N ASP A 261 -7.23 10.55 29.15
CA ASP A 261 -7.05 9.11 29.35
C ASP A 261 -7.32 8.26 28.08
N HIS A 262 -7.86 8.89 27.03
CA HIS A 262 -8.23 8.24 25.77
C HIS A 262 -7.31 8.61 24.61
N ILE A 263 -6.32 9.48 24.83
CA ILE A 263 -5.33 9.90 23.85
C ILE A 263 -3.93 9.55 24.32
N VAL A 264 -2.98 9.46 23.39
CA VAL A 264 -1.59 9.18 23.75
C VAL A 264 -0.93 10.39 24.43
N PRO A 265 -0.09 10.21 25.47
CA PRO A 265 0.61 11.30 26.10
C PRO A 265 1.63 11.95 25.15
N MET A 266 1.94 13.24 25.34
CA MET A 266 2.92 13.98 24.52
C MET A 266 4.29 13.30 24.45
N LYS A 267 4.69 12.56 25.49
CA LYS A 267 5.92 11.77 25.49
C LYS A 267 5.95 10.78 24.33
N THR A 268 4.87 10.06 24.10
CA THR A 268 4.74 9.11 22.97
C THR A 268 4.86 9.83 21.63
N VAL A 269 4.29 11.03 21.48
CA VAL A 269 4.44 11.83 20.26
C VAL A 269 5.92 12.17 20.01
N PHE A 270 6.64 12.61 21.04
CA PHE A 270 8.07 12.93 20.94
C PHE A 270 8.95 11.70 20.61
N GLU A 271 8.61 10.54 21.16
CA GLU A 271 9.28 9.27 20.84
C GLU A 271 9.06 8.89 19.36
N LEU A 272 7.83 8.99 18.87
CA LEU A 272 7.49 8.70 17.47
C LEU A 272 8.19 9.66 16.49
N GLN A 273 8.37 10.93 16.87
CA GLN A 273 9.10 11.93 16.08
C GLN A 273 10.62 11.77 16.12
N GLY A 274 11.17 10.94 17.01
CA GLY A 274 12.62 10.83 17.21
C GLY A 274 13.25 12.05 17.93
N MET A 275 12.46 12.81 18.68
CA MET A 275 12.90 14.03 19.38
C MET A 275 14.10 13.80 20.29
N TYR A 276 14.09 12.70 21.04
CA TYR A 276 15.15 12.38 21.98
C TYR A 276 16.47 12.00 21.29
N ASP A 277 16.41 11.35 20.13
CA ASP A 277 17.60 11.01 19.36
C ASP A 277 18.18 12.23 18.67
N MET A 278 17.34 13.12 18.15
CA MET A 278 17.76 14.43 17.65
C MET A 278 18.51 15.23 18.73
N ARG A 279 17.97 15.31 19.96
CA ARG A 279 18.62 16.01 21.06
C ARG A 279 19.97 15.41 21.43
N LYS A 280 20.10 14.08 21.49
CA LYS A 280 21.40 13.41 21.74
C LYS A 280 22.42 13.75 20.65
N GLN A 281 22.01 13.78 19.39
CA GLN A 281 22.87 14.17 18.27
C GLN A 281 23.31 15.63 18.40
N GLU A 282 22.38 16.52 18.70
CA GLU A 282 22.67 17.95 18.91
C GLU A 282 23.69 18.17 20.03
N ASP A 283 23.48 17.52 21.20
CA ASP A 283 24.39 17.60 22.33
C ASP A 283 25.78 17.05 21.97
N MET A 284 25.88 15.96 21.24
CA MET A 284 27.13 15.37 20.78
C MET A 284 27.94 16.33 19.89
N TYR A 285 27.30 17.01 18.97
CA TYR A 285 27.99 17.94 18.05
C TYR A 285 28.26 19.30 18.67
N ASN A 286 27.43 19.78 19.59
CA ASN A 286 27.62 21.07 20.26
C ASN A 286 28.63 21.00 21.43
N SER A 287 28.86 19.82 22.02
CA SER A 287 29.77 19.64 23.15
C SER A 287 31.29 19.71 22.80
N GLY A 288 31.63 19.89 21.51
CA GLY A 288 33.02 19.98 21.04
C GLY A 288 33.84 18.68 21.21
N ALA A 289 33.22 17.57 21.56
CA ALA A 289 33.86 16.26 21.58
C ALA A 289 34.20 15.85 20.14
N SER A 290 35.50 15.78 19.81
CA SER A 290 35.97 15.27 18.51
C SER A 290 35.38 13.87 18.28
N VAL A 291 34.53 13.76 17.28
CA VAL A 291 33.97 12.49 16.85
C VAL A 291 35.10 11.68 16.22
N THR A 292 35.81 10.89 17.02
CA THR A 292 36.57 9.75 16.49
C THR A 292 35.57 8.73 16.00
N SER A 293 35.51 8.59 14.67
CA SER A 293 34.65 7.73 13.92
C SER A 293 34.51 6.34 14.52
N THR A 294 33.29 5.98 14.92
CA THR A 294 32.89 4.58 15.05
C THR A 294 31.60 4.40 14.28
N ILE A 295 31.69 4.56 12.95
CA ILE A 295 30.71 4.01 12.04
C ILE A 295 31.25 2.64 11.62
N LYS A 296 30.67 1.61 12.19
CA LYS A 296 30.79 0.24 11.68
C LYS A 296 29.47 -0.17 11.10
#